data_8fad0f468f7d1a8a5595698106f01f6b
#
_entry.id   8fad0f468f7d1a8a5595698106f01f6b
#
_cell.length_a   1.000
_cell.length_b   1.000
_cell.length_c   1.000
_cell.angle_alpha   90.00
_cell.angle_beta   90.00
_cell.angle_gamma   90.00
#
_symmetry.space_group_name_H-M   'P 1'
#
loop_
_entity.id
_entity.type
_entity.pdbx_description
1 polymer ?
#
loop_
_entity_poly.entity_id
_entity_poly.type
_entity_poly.pdbx_seq_one_letter_code
_entity_poly.pdbx_strand_id
1 'polypeptide(L)'
;MCECEVCRSKDPRDRRSRCSLWIEVEDKHILIDCGPDFYYQALAHIHSLMDAVLITHEHYDHVGGLDDLRPFCFRRDLPIYAEANVCEAIRTRMPYAFREENRYPGVPKLYLTEITTAPFEAAGIPVIPIRVMHGRLPILGFRIGDFAYITDMKTLPEEEYAKLQGLDILVVNALRMDNRHPSHQGVDAALEEIARLQPRRAFLTHASHRIGLHAEVEKQLPPHVHLAYDGLELITDYKK
;
A
#
# COMPACT_ATOMS: atom_id res chain seq x y z
N MET A 1 -3.78 26.13 5.24
CA MET A 1 -3.43 24.89 5.97
C MET A 1 -4.57 24.56 6.91
N CYS A 2 -4.92 23.28 7.14
CA CYS A 2 -6.04 22.91 8.01
C CYS A 2 -5.66 23.08 9.49
N GLU A 3 -6.59 23.59 10.28
CA GLU A 3 -6.40 23.87 11.71
C GLU A 3 -7.31 23.00 12.60
N CYS A 4 -7.86 21.90 12.07
CA CYS A 4 -8.69 20.99 12.84
C CYS A 4 -7.89 20.29 13.96
N GLU A 5 -8.58 19.67 14.88
CA GLU A 5 -8.00 18.97 16.03
C GLU A 5 -6.96 17.90 15.62
N VAL A 6 -7.24 17.13 14.55
CA VAL A 6 -6.31 16.12 14.03
C VAL A 6 -5.02 16.76 13.50
N CYS A 7 -5.13 17.82 12.68
CA CYS A 7 -3.96 18.51 12.11
C CYS A 7 -3.12 19.24 13.16
N ARG A 8 -3.69 19.56 14.33
CA ARG A 8 -3.03 20.18 15.47
C ARG A 8 -2.64 19.20 16.57
N SER A 9 -3.00 17.93 16.44
CA SER A 9 -2.72 16.91 17.44
C SER A 9 -1.21 16.76 17.68
N LYS A 10 -0.86 16.47 18.94
CA LYS A 10 0.49 16.12 19.36
C LYS A 10 0.70 14.61 19.44
N ASP A 11 -0.37 13.81 19.32
CA ASP A 11 -0.27 12.35 19.24
C ASP A 11 0.41 11.97 17.89
N PRO A 12 1.54 11.27 17.89
CA PRO A 12 2.21 10.88 16.66
C PRO A 12 1.33 10.00 15.75
N ARG A 13 0.35 9.27 16.30
CA ARG A 13 -0.58 8.44 15.52
C ARG A 13 -1.58 9.25 14.69
N ASP A 14 -1.74 10.54 14.97
CA ASP A 14 -2.55 11.46 14.17
C ASP A 14 -1.76 12.11 13.02
N ARG A 15 -0.44 11.94 13.00
CA ARG A 15 0.44 12.38 11.91
C ARG A 15 0.66 11.20 10.98
N ARG A 16 -0.04 11.22 9.86
CA ARG A 16 -0.04 10.14 8.88
C ARG A 16 0.65 10.58 7.59
N SER A 17 1.70 9.89 7.22
CA SER A 17 2.33 10.00 5.90
C SER A 17 1.50 9.26 4.84
N ARG A 18 1.90 9.33 3.55
CA ARG A 18 1.28 8.55 2.47
C ARG A 18 1.49 7.07 2.71
N CYS A 19 0.49 6.29 2.30
CA CYS A 19 0.51 4.86 2.53
C CYS A 19 1.68 4.18 1.83
N SER A 20 2.39 3.37 2.58
CA SER A 20 3.42 2.46 2.10
C SER A 20 3.48 1.29 3.07
N LEU A 21 3.78 0.11 2.60
CA LEU A 21 3.85 -1.08 3.43
C LEU A 21 5.16 -1.82 3.19
N TRP A 22 5.92 -2.06 4.24
CA TRP A 22 7.10 -2.92 4.22
C TRP A 22 6.73 -4.31 4.71
N ILE A 23 7.06 -5.33 3.92
CA ILE A 23 6.79 -6.74 4.24
C ILE A 23 8.12 -7.48 4.35
N GLU A 24 8.29 -8.18 5.46
CA GLU A 24 9.37 -9.13 5.67
C GLU A 24 8.76 -10.53 5.68
N VAL A 25 9.15 -11.36 4.75
CA VAL A 25 8.66 -12.73 4.61
C VAL A 25 9.80 -13.65 4.22
N GLU A 26 10.02 -14.71 5.01
CA GLU A 26 11.22 -15.56 4.91
C GLU A 26 12.50 -14.69 5.03
N ASP A 27 13.34 -14.66 4.00
CA ASP A 27 14.53 -13.80 3.89
C ASP A 27 14.34 -12.67 2.88
N LYS A 28 13.12 -12.34 2.51
CA LYS A 28 12.76 -11.38 1.47
C LYS A 28 12.08 -10.14 2.03
N HIS A 29 12.34 -9.01 1.39
CA HIS A 29 11.80 -7.72 1.74
C HIS A 29 11.07 -7.10 0.55
N ILE A 30 9.79 -6.86 0.69
CA ILE A 30 8.91 -6.34 -0.35
C ILE A 30 8.29 -5.03 0.11
N LEU A 31 8.37 -4.00 -0.72
CA LEU A 31 7.65 -2.75 -0.52
C LEU A 31 6.37 -2.76 -1.34
N ILE A 32 5.25 -2.33 -0.75
CA ILE A 32 4.02 -2.00 -1.50
C ILE A 32 3.83 -0.48 -1.45
N ASP A 33 3.80 0.13 -2.62
CA ASP A 33 3.75 1.57 -2.87
C ASP A 33 4.95 2.36 -2.33
N CYS A 34 5.35 3.38 -3.08
CA CYS A 34 6.49 4.24 -2.79
C CYS A 34 6.09 5.71 -3.00
N GLY A 35 5.36 6.25 -2.04
CA GLY A 35 4.88 7.64 -2.05
C GLY A 35 5.99 8.66 -1.76
N PRO A 36 5.67 9.97 -1.85
CA PRO A 36 6.65 11.05 -1.68
C PRO A 36 7.25 11.15 -0.26
N ASP A 37 6.68 10.47 0.72
CA ASP A 37 7.20 10.43 2.09
C ASP A 37 8.21 9.28 2.30
N PHE A 38 8.44 8.45 1.26
CA PHE A 38 9.27 7.23 1.35
C PHE A 38 10.67 7.49 1.92
N TYR A 39 11.30 8.60 1.57
CA TYR A 39 12.63 8.94 2.11
C TYR A 39 12.66 8.92 3.65
N TYR A 40 11.69 9.57 4.29
CA TYR A 40 11.63 9.61 5.75
C TYR A 40 11.13 8.29 6.35
N GLN A 41 10.22 7.60 5.68
CA GLN A 41 9.76 6.26 6.08
C GLN A 41 10.93 5.26 6.07
N ALA A 42 11.74 5.28 5.01
CA ALA A 42 12.90 4.40 4.90
C ALA A 42 13.97 4.69 5.97
N LEU A 43 14.27 5.96 6.23
CA LEU A 43 15.22 6.34 7.29
C LEU A 43 14.78 5.88 8.68
N ALA A 44 13.47 5.87 8.94
CA ALA A 44 12.92 5.52 10.24
C ALA A 44 12.76 4.00 10.44
N HIS A 45 12.46 3.25 9.39
CA HIS A 45 11.95 1.88 9.52
C HIS A 45 12.64 0.82 8.65
N ILE A 46 13.39 1.20 7.60
CA ILE A 46 13.99 0.24 6.67
C ILE A 46 15.50 0.14 6.90
N HIS A 47 15.93 -1.02 7.41
CA HIS A 47 17.34 -1.29 7.71
C HIS A 47 17.93 -2.44 6.88
N SER A 48 17.18 -2.94 5.90
CA SER A 48 17.50 -4.08 5.05
C SER A 48 17.49 -3.72 3.57
N LEU A 49 18.07 -4.59 2.73
CA LEU A 49 17.99 -4.48 1.28
C LEU A 49 16.57 -4.84 0.81
N MET A 50 16.08 -4.11 -0.16
CA MET A 50 14.77 -4.36 -0.78
C MET A 50 14.91 -5.37 -1.92
N ASP A 51 14.01 -6.35 -1.99
CA ASP A 51 14.03 -7.40 -3.02
C ASP A 51 13.04 -7.13 -4.15
N ALA A 52 11.92 -6.48 -3.86
CA ALA A 52 10.88 -6.15 -4.84
C ALA A 52 10.04 -4.96 -4.39
N VAL A 53 9.40 -4.31 -5.35
CA VAL A 53 8.38 -3.28 -5.13
C VAL A 53 7.11 -3.67 -5.87
N LEU A 54 5.96 -3.60 -5.23
CA LEU A 54 4.64 -3.78 -5.82
C LEU A 54 3.95 -2.42 -5.86
N ILE A 55 3.41 -2.03 -7.00
CA ILE A 55 2.68 -0.75 -7.13
C ILE A 55 1.21 -1.03 -7.40
N THR A 56 0.35 -0.46 -6.56
CA THR A 56 -1.09 -0.62 -6.67
C THR A 56 -1.68 0.16 -7.84
N HIS A 57 -1.24 1.41 -8.03
CA HIS A 57 -1.68 2.30 -9.11
C HIS A 57 -0.76 3.52 -9.28
N GLU A 58 -1.03 4.35 -10.32
CA GLU A 58 -0.14 5.43 -10.74
C GLU A 58 -0.30 6.78 -10.02
N HIS A 59 -1.18 6.92 -9.01
CA HIS A 59 -1.32 8.18 -8.30
C HIS A 59 -0.02 8.58 -7.58
N TYR A 60 0.24 9.88 -7.51
CA TYR A 60 1.51 10.41 -7.03
C TYR A 60 1.83 10.02 -5.59
N ASP A 61 0.83 9.92 -4.75
CA ASP A 61 0.95 9.49 -3.35
C ASP A 61 1.37 8.02 -3.18
N HIS A 62 1.35 7.23 -4.28
CA HIS A 62 1.82 5.84 -4.33
C HIS A 62 3.11 5.62 -5.14
N VAL A 63 3.50 6.58 -6.00
CA VAL A 63 4.69 6.43 -6.87
C VAL A 63 5.68 7.58 -6.77
N GLY A 64 5.35 8.67 -6.04
CA GLY A 64 6.14 9.90 -6.03
C GLY A 64 7.52 9.79 -5.39
N GLY A 65 7.81 8.73 -4.65
CA GLY A 65 9.07 8.46 -3.98
C GLY A 65 10.00 7.47 -4.72
N LEU A 66 9.64 7.02 -5.93
CA LEU A 66 10.41 5.99 -6.65
C LEU A 66 11.87 6.38 -6.92
N ASP A 67 12.21 7.68 -7.03
CA ASP A 67 13.61 8.11 -7.17
C ASP A 67 14.44 7.86 -5.89
N ASP A 68 13.80 7.86 -4.73
CA ASP A 68 14.44 7.59 -3.45
C ASP A 68 14.76 6.10 -3.23
N LEU A 69 14.34 5.22 -4.15
CA LEU A 69 14.77 3.81 -4.18
C LEU A 69 16.24 3.63 -4.63
N ARG A 70 16.88 4.69 -5.04
CA ARG A 70 18.26 4.72 -5.54
C ARG A 70 19.27 3.98 -4.64
N PRO A 71 19.25 4.11 -3.30
CA PRO A 71 20.16 3.38 -2.43
C PRO A 71 19.99 1.85 -2.48
N PHE A 72 18.80 1.37 -2.78
CA PHE A 72 18.49 -0.06 -2.86
C PHE A 72 18.92 -0.70 -4.20
N CYS A 73 19.30 0.12 -5.19
CA CYS A 73 19.72 -0.30 -6.52
C CYS A 73 21.24 -0.48 -6.70
N PHE A 74 22.06 -0.29 -5.68
CA PHE A 74 23.54 -0.30 -5.83
C PHE A 74 24.09 -1.66 -6.25
N ARG A 75 23.50 -2.76 -5.80
CA ARG A 75 24.02 -4.11 -6.01
C ARG A 75 23.32 -4.86 -7.13
N ARG A 76 22.09 -4.48 -7.45
CA ARG A 76 21.25 -5.14 -8.45
C ARG A 76 20.16 -4.17 -8.94
N ASP A 77 19.59 -4.49 -10.09
CA ASP A 77 18.37 -3.81 -10.53
C ASP A 77 17.21 -4.20 -9.59
N LEU A 78 16.40 -3.22 -9.20
CA LEU A 78 15.26 -3.44 -8.31
C LEU A 78 14.00 -3.68 -9.15
N PRO A 79 13.38 -4.88 -9.07
CA PRO A 79 12.16 -5.16 -9.81
C PRO A 79 10.97 -4.42 -9.20
N ILE A 80 10.19 -3.77 -10.06
CA ILE A 80 8.92 -3.12 -9.74
C ILE A 80 7.82 -3.81 -10.53
N TYR A 81 6.86 -4.36 -9.83
CA TYR A 81 5.72 -5.06 -10.39
C TYR A 81 4.50 -4.15 -10.40
N ALA A 82 3.93 -3.90 -11.58
CA ALA A 82 2.79 -3.02 -11.75
C ALA A 82 1.99 -3.39 -13.01
N GLU A 83 0.75 -2.95 -13.12
CA GLU A 83 0.00 -3.10 -14.38
C GLU A 83 0.63 -2.29 -15.52
N ALA A 84 0.37 -2.66 -16.76
CA ALA A 84 0.97 -2.05 -17.96
C ALA A 84 0.77 -0.52 -18.02
N ASN A 85 -0.45 -0.03 -17.71
CA ASN A 85 -0.75 1.41 -17.66
C ASN A 85 0.05 2.14 -16.56
N VAL A 86 0.27 1.48 -15.41
CA VAL A 86 1.07 2.02 -14.30
C VAL A 86 2.54 2.06 -14.68
N CYS A 87 3.06 1.01 -15.31
CA CYS A 87 4.42 0.97 -15.85
C CYS A 87 4.67 2.12 -16.84
N GLU A 88 3.72 2.38 -17.75
CA GLU A 88 3.81 3.47 -18.71
C GLU A 88 3.78 4.84 -18.02
N ALA A 89 2.90 5.02 -17.02
CA ALA A 89 2.86 6.24 -16.22
C ALA A 89 4.18 6.51 -15.49
N ILE A 90 4.82 5.47 -14.94
CA ILE A 90 6.12 5.57 -14.27
C ILE A 90 7.22 5.95 -15.29
N ARG A 91 7.27 5.29 -16.46
CA ARG A 91 8.23 5.64 -17.53
C ARG A 91 8.08 7.11 -17.96
N THR A 92 6.85 7.57 -18.08
CA THR A 92 6.55 8.95 -18.48
C THR A 92 6.98 9.98 -17.43
N ARG A 93 6.83 9.65 -16.14
CA ARG A 93 7.22 10.54 -15.02
C ARG A 93 8.71 10.59 -14.77
N MET A 94 9.40 9.47 -14.99
CA MET A 94 10.83 9.31 -14.69
C MET A 94 11.62 8.84 -15.92
N PRO A 95 11.53 9.55 -17.08
CA PRO A 95 12.12 9.05 -18.33
C PRO A 95 13.65 8.88 -18.23
N TYR A 96 14.31 9.63 -17.35
CA TYR A 96 15.77 9.52 -17.13
C TYR A 96 16.16 8.17 -16.50
N ALA A 97 15.30 7.54 -15.72
CA ALA A 97 15.56 6.26 -15.07
C ALA A 97 15.48 5.06 -16.03
N PHE A 98 14.74 5.21 -17.14
CA PHE A 98 14.45 4.15 -18.11
C PHE A 98 15.08 4.35 -19.50
N ARG A 99 15.93 5.39 -19.68
CA ARG A 99 16.69 5.58 -20.94
C ARG A 99 17.76 4.50 -21.06
N GLU A 100 17.82 3.86 -22.20
CA GLU A 100 18.90 2.90 -22.52
C GLU A 100 20.19 3.62 -22.89
N GLU A 101 20.08 4.72 -23.68
CA GLU A 101 21.20 5.53 -24.11
C GLU A 101 21.45 6.74 -23.20
N ASN A 102 22.73 7.09 -23.01
CA ASN A 102 23.18 8.25 -22.22
C ASN A 102 22.65 8.27 -20.78
N ARG A 103 22.48 7.10 -20.17
CA ARG A 103 22.13 6.96 -18.77
C ARG A 103 23.31 7.43 -17.90
N TYR A 104 23.16 8.54 -17.18
CA TYR A 104 24.24 8.99 -16.32
C TYR A 104 24.34 8.21 -15.02
N PRO A 105 25.57 8.20 -14.40
CA PRO A 105 25.79 7.53 -13.13
C PRO A 105 24.85 8.06 -12.04
N GLY A 106 24.39 7.16 -11.18
CA GLY A 106 23.59 7.53 -10.01
C GLY A 106 22.07 7.59 -10.20
N VAL A 107 21.55 7.33 -11.41
CA VAL A 107 20.09 7.11 -11.57
C VAL A 107 19.67 5.78 -10.93
N PRO A 108 18.45 5.67 -10.39
CA PRO A 108 17.96 4.41 -9.85
C PRO A 108 17.88 3.34 -10.97
N LYS A 109 18.29 2.13 -10.63
CA LYS A 109 18.23 0.97 -11.53
C LYS A 109 16.94 0.20 -11.27
N LEU A 110 15.86 0.71 -11.81
CA LEU A 110 14.51 0.16 -11.67
C LEU A 110 14.21 -0.72 -12.90
N TYR A 111 13.64 -1.89 -12.66
CA TYR A 111 13.19 -2.80 -13.70
C TYR A 111 11.69 -3.01 -13.58
N LEU A 112 10.91 -2.47 -14.55
CA LEU A 112 9.45 -2.57 -14.57
C LEU A 112 9.05 -3.93 -15.14
N THR A 113 8.32 -4.71 -14.33
CA THR A 113 7.72 -5.99 -14.70
C THR A 113 6.19 -5.80 -14.75
N GLU A 114 5.63 -6.00 -15.93
CA GLU A 114 4.18 -5.87 -16.12
C GLU A 114 3.47 -7.10 -15.56
N ILE A 115 2.49 -6.87 -14.70
CA ILE A 115 1.61 -7.87 -14.11
C ILE A 115 0.16 -7.66 -14.51
N THR A 116 -0.66 -8.67 -14.27
CA THR A 116 -2.10 -8.64 -14.45
C THR A 116 -2.81 -9.04 -13.14
N THR A 117 -4.07 -9.44 -13.21
CA THR A 117 -4.80 -10.06 -12.08
C THR A 117 -4.46 -11.54 -11.86
N ALA A 118 -3.58 -12.12 -12.69
CA ALA A 118 -3.09 -13.49 -12.49
C ALA A 118 -2.06 -13.54 -11.35
N PRO A 119 -2.04 -14.61 -10.54
CA PRO A 119 -1.00 -14.80 -9.53
C PRO A 119 0.41 -14.81 -10.17
N PHE A 120 1.38 -14.25 -9.44
CA PHE A 120 2.78 -14.17 -9.85
C PHE A 120 3.72 -14.36 -8.65
N GLU A 121 5.01 -14.36 -8.89
CA GLU A 121 6.02 -14.37 -7.83
C GLU A 121 6.83 -13.08 -7.82
N ALA A 122 6.95 -12.45 -6.65
CA ALA A 122 7.86 -11.35 -6.38
C ALA A 122 9.00 -11.83 -5.49
N ALA A 123 10.23 -11.80 -5.99
CA ALA A 123 11.42 -12.32 -5.29
C ALA A 123 11.27 -13.78 -4.80
N GLY A 124 10.47 -14.61 -5.50
CA GLY A 124 10.17 -15.99 -5.12
C GLY A 124 9.02 -16.16 -4.12
N ILE A 125 8.39 -15.07 -3.74
CA ILE A 125 7.22 -15.07 -2.86
C ILE A 125 5.94 -15.03 -3.71
N PRO A 126 5.00 -15.98 -3.55
CA PRO A 126 3.72 -15.97 -4.25
C PRO A 126 2.87 -14.75 -3.86
N VAL A 127 2.37 -14.05 -4.87
CA VAL A 127 1.51 -12.87 -4.72
C VAL A 127 0.23 -13.06 -5.54
N ILE A 128 -0.91 -12.82 -4.95
CA ILE A 128 -2.21 -12.83 -5.61
C ILE A 128 -2.70 -11.39 -5.73
N PRO A 129 -2.78 -10.83 -6.95
CA PRO A 129 -3.37 -9.52 -7.18
C PRO A 129 -4.89 -9.56 -6.96
N ILE A 130 -5.38 -8.53 -6.30
CA ILE A 130 -6.81 -8.31 -6.02
C ILE A 130 -7.26 -7.11 -6.82
N ARG A 131 -8.22 -7.29 -7.72
CA ARG A 131 -8.84 -6.17 -8.44
C ARG A 131 -9.77 -5.41 -7.52
N VAL A 132 -9.55 -4.10 -7.39
CA VAL A 132 -10.47 -3.20 -6.69
C VAL A 132 -10.76 -1.98 -7.54
N MET A 133 -11.85 -1.28 -7.26
CA MET A 133 -12.25 -0.10 -8.02
C MET A 133 -12.05 1.16 -7.16
N HIS A 134 -11.18 2.04 -7.63
CA HIS A 134 -10.98 3.38 -7.10
C HIS A 134 -11.90 4.37 -7.85
N GLY A 135 -13.15 4.43 -7.44
CA GLY A 135 -14.23 5.03 -8.22
C GLY A 135 -14.42 4.25 -9.52
N ARG A 136 -14.00 4.83 -10.66
CA ARG A 136 -14.05 4.16 -11.98
C ARG A 136 -12.70 3.59 -12.42
N LEU A 137 -11.61 3.91 -11.71
CA LEU A 137 -10.27 3.42 -12.02
C LEU A 137 -10.08 2.03 -11.45
N PRO A 138 -9.80 1.00 -12.27
CA PRO A 138 -9.38 -0.30 -11.76
C PRO A 138 -7.95 -0.20 -11.25
N ILE A 139 -7.70 -0.70 -10.03
CA ILE A 139 -6.39 -0.73 -9.39
C ILE A 139 -6.14 -2.09 -8.75
N LEU A 140 -4.94 -2.34 -8.25
CA LEU A 140 -4.61 -3.58 -7.57
C LEU A 140 -4.44 -3.40 -6.06
N GLY A 141 -4.95 -4.37 -5.28
CA GLY A 141 -4.43 -4.75 -3.99
C GLY A 141 -3.60 -6.02 -4.13
N PHE A 142 -2.98 -6.49 -3.04
CA PHE A 142 -2.13 -7.68 -3.06
C PHE A 142 -2.40 -8.57 -1.85
N ARG A 143 -2.43 -9.89 -2.09
CA ARG A 143 -2.47 -10.91 -1.04
C ARG A 143 -1.16 -11.70 -1.06
N ILE A 144 -0.56 -11.91 0.11
CA ILE A 144 0.63 -12.73 0.35
C ILE A 144 0.31 -13.67 1.51
N GLY A 145 0.19 -14.97 1.23
CA GLY A 145 -0.30 -15.94 2.22
C GLY A 145 -1.67 -15.59 2.77
N ASP A 146 -1.79 -15.44 4.08
CA ASP A 146 -3.02 -15.03 4.79
C ASP A 146 -3.04 -13.54 5.21
N PHE A 147 -2.16 -12.74 4.59
CA PHE A 147 -2.15 -11.28 4.67
C PHE A 147 -2.67 -10.66 3.37
N ALA A 148 -3.50 -9.62 3.46
CA ALA A 148 -3.90 -8.81 2.30
C ALA A 148 -3.80 -7.31 2.58
N TYR A 149 -3.35 -6.55 1.57
CA TYR A 149 -3.29 -5.10 1.56
C TYR A 149 -4.13 -4.54 0.41
N ILE A 150 -5.08 -3.70 0.74
CA ILE A 150 -6.00 -3.03 -0.20
C ILE A 150 -6.03 -1.56 0.16
N THR A 151 -5.63 -0.70 -0.75
CA THR A 151 -5.71 0.76 -0.60
C THR A 151 -6.62 1.37 -1.65
N ASP A 152 -7.08 2.60 -1.44
CA ASP A 152 -7.84 3.43 -2.39
C ASP A 152 -9.12 2.79 -2.97
N MET A 153 -9.57 1.73 -2.35
CA MET A 153 -10.78 1.04 -2.77
C MET A 153 -12.03 1.87 -2.48
N LYS A 154 -12.93 1.93 -3.47
CA LYS A 154 -14.33 2.35 -3.30
C LYS A 154 -15.27 1.15 -3.30
N THR A 155 -15.03 0.18 -4.17
CA THR A 155 -15.82 -1.04 -4.26
C THR A 155 -14.94 -2.25 -4.59
N LEU A 156 -15.32 -3.40 -4.05
CA LEU A 156 -14.70 -4.69 -4.34
C LEU A 156 -15.63 -5.48 -5.29
N PRO A 157 -15.13 -5.88 -6.50
CA PRO A 157 -15.90 -6.75 -7.40
C PRO A 157 -16.21 -8.11 -6.77
N GLU A 158 -17.37 -8.67 -7.07
CA GLU A 158 -17.86 -9.90 -6.44
C GLU A 158 -16.92 -11.10 -6.63
N GLU A 159 -16.30 -11.19 -7.79
CA GLU A 159 -15.37 -12.26 -8.14
C GLU A 159 -14.08 -12.25 -7.29
N GLU A 160 -13.74 -11.12 -6.66
CA GLU A 160 -12.51 -10.99 -5.88
C GLU A 160 -12.64 -11.49 -4.44
N TYR A 161 -13.87 -11.61 -3.91
CA TYR A 161 -14.11 -12.09 -2.53
C TYR A 161 -13.53 -13.48 -2.27
N ALA A 162 -13.54 -14.36 -3.26
CA ALA A 162 -12.97 -15.71 -3.13
C ALA A 162 -11.47 -15.68 -2.85
N LYS A 163 -10.75 -14.69 -3.40
CA LYS A 163 -9.30 -14.51 -3.18
C LYS A 163 -8.97 -13.97 -1.78
N LEU A 164 -9.94 -13.42 -1.07
CA LEU A 164 -9.75 -12.77 0.24
C LEU A 164 -10.30 -13.59 1.42
N GLN A 165 -10.62 -14.86 1.20
CA GLN A 165 -11.10 -15.75 2.27
C GLN A 165 -9.94 -16.24 3.14
N GLY A 166 -10.20 -16.43 4.44
CA GLY A 166 -9.26 -17.04 5.39
C GLY A 166 -8.06 -16.17 5.75
N LEU A 167 -8.19 -14.84 5.69
CA LEU A 167 -7.12 -13.93 6.07
C LEU A 167 -6.91 -13.89 7.58
N ASP A 168 -5.65 -13.90 8.00
CA ASP A 168 -5.25 -13.52 9.35
C ASP A 168 -5.32 -12.00 9.49
N ILE A 169 -4.74 -11.25 8.53
CA ILE A 169 -4.69 -9.80 8.55
C ILE A 169 -5.21 -9.24 7.23
N LEU A 170 -6.15 -8.31 7.34
CA LEU A 170 -6.58 -7.44 6.23
C LEU A 170 -6.20 -5.99 6.57
N VAL A 171 -5.39 -5.37 5.72
CA VAL A 171 -5.19 -3.91 5.73
C VAL A 171 -6.04 -3.33 4.61
N VAL A 172 -6.98 -2.44 4.95
CA VAL A 172 -7.93 -1.87 3.98
C VAL A 172 -8.12 -0.38 4.21
N ASN A 173 -8.33 0.39 3.14
CA ASN A 173 -8.49 1.84 3.28
C ASN A 173 -9.81 2.24 3.95
N ALA A 174 -9.73 3.32 4.74
CA ALA A 174 -10.88 4.09 5.23
C ALA A 174 -10.49 5.57 5.27
N LEU A 175 -10.86 6.33 4.24
CA LEU A 175 -10.37 7.70 4.07
C LEU A 175 -10.86 8.65 5.18
N ARG A 176 -12.10 8.44 5.66
CA ARG A 176 -12.80 9.29 6.63
C ARG A 176 -13.99 8.55 7.23
N MET A 177 -14.62 9.13 8.26
CA MET A 177 -15.77 8.49 8.91
C MET A 177 -16.95 8.25 7.96
N ASP A 178 -17.33 9.26 7.17
CA ASP A 178 -18.46 9.15 6.24
C ASP A 178 -18.07 8.51 4.89
N ASN A 179 -19.05 7.92 4.18
CA ASN A 179 -18.83 7.27 2.87
C ASN A 179 -19.15 8.17 1.67
N ARG A 180 -19.06 9.50 1.79
CA ARG A 180 -19.46 10.45 0.74
C ARG A 180 -18.38 10.70 -0.33
N HIS A 181 -17.15 10.17 -0.14
CA HIS A 181 -16.10 10.36 -1.14
C HIS A 181 -16.39 9.54 -2.40
N PRO A 182 -16.21 10.12 -3.61
CA PRO A 182 -16.59 9.45 -4.85
C PRO A 182 -15.70 8.25 -5.19
N SER A 183 -14.45 8.24 -4.77
CA SER A 183 -13.47 7.23 -5.16
C SER A 183 -12.89 6.40 -4.00
N HIS A 184 -13.12 6.79 -2.75
CA HIS A 184 -12.70 6.04 -1.57
C HIS A 184 -13.89 5.65 -0.71
N GLN A 185 -13.77 4.56 0.02
CA GLN A 185 -14.73 4.20 1.07
C GLN A 185 -14.44 4.95 2.38
N GLY A 186 -15.49 5.11 3.20
CA GLY A 186 -15.39 5.55 4.59
C GLY A 186 -15.31 4.37 5.55
N VAL A 187 -15.29 4.68 6.87
CA VAL A 187 -15.20 3.66 7.92
C VAL A 187 -16.37 2.70 7.87
N ASP A 188 -17.62 3.18 7.74
CA ASP A 188 -18.80 2.31 7.72
C ASP A 188 -18.73 1.26 6.60
N ALA A 189 -18.40 1.70 5.37
CA ALA A 189 -18.26 0.77 4.24
C ALA A 189 -17.08 -0.20 4.42
N ALA A 190 -15.97 0.26 5.01
CA ALA A 190 -14.85 -0.62 5.32
C ALA A 190 -15.24 -1.70 6.36
N LEU A 191 -16.04 -1.34 7.37
CA LEU A 191 -16.56 -2.29 8.36
C LEU A 191 -17.53 -3.31 7.74
N GLU A 192 -18.36 -2.91 6.77
CA GLU A 192 -19.21 -3.84 6.01
C GLU A 192 -18.38 -4.85 5.23
N GLU A 193 -17.32 -4.42 4.55
CA GLU A 193 -16.39 -5.30 3.84
C GLU A 193 -15.65 -6.24 4.80
N ILE A 194 -15.14 -5.72 5.93
CA ILE A 194 -14.49 -6.53 6.97
C ILE A 194 -15.44 -7.59 7.54
N ALA A 195 -16.71 -7.23 7.80
CA ALA A 195 -17.72 -8.17 8.29
C ALA A 195 -18.03 -9.27 7.28
N ARG A 196 -17.97 -8.97 5.98
CA ARG A 196 -18.17 -9.94 4.90
C ARG A 196 -16.97 -10.86 4.69
N LEU A 197 -15.73 -10.31 4.77
CA LEU A 197 -14.48 -11.05 4.56
C LEU A 197 -14.03 -11.86 5.79
N GLN A 198 -14.45 -11.44 6.98
CA GLN A 198 -14.16 -12.07 8.27
C GLN A 198 -12.67 -12.37 8.52
N PRO A 199 -11.74 -11.40 8.32
CA PRO A 199 -10.36 -11.60 8.71
C PRO A 199 -10.25 -11.71 10.24
N ARG A 200 -9.21 -12.39 10.74
CA ARG A 200 -9.00 -12.47 12.20
C ARG A 200 -8.68 -11.10 12.81
N ARG A 201 -7.97 -10.24 12.08
CA ARG A 201 -7.66 -8.83 12.43
C ARG A 201 -7.78 -7.96 11.19
N ALA A 202 -8.25 -6.73 11.36
CA ALA A 202 -8.29 -5.76 10.27
C ALA A 202 -7.67 -4.44 10.71
N PHE A 203 -7.03 -3.74 9.78
CA PHE A 203 -6.39 -2.45 10.01
C PHE A 203 -6.83 -1.45 8.95
N LEU A 204 -7.39 -0.32 9.41
CA LEU A 204 -7.84 0.76 8.53
C LEU A 204 -6.66 1.66 8.19
N THR A 205 -6.37 1.83 6.90
CA THR A 205 -5.29 2.66 6.38
C THR A 205 -5.81 3.77 5.46
N HIS A 206 -4.91 4.56 4.85
CA HIS A 206 -5.22 5.66 3.93
C HIS A 206 -6.18 6.70 4.54
N ALA A 207 -6.01 6.95 5.84
CA ALA A 207 -6.88 7.82 6.62
C ALA A 207 -6.47 9.29 6.49
N SER A 208 -7.40 10.15 6.07
CA SER A 208 -7.22 11.60 6.09
C SER A 208 -7.53 12.17 7.49
N HIS A 209 -7.27 13.46 7.69
CA HIS A 209 -7.64 14.16 8.93
C HIS A 209 -9.16 14.13 9.24
N ARG A 210 -10.00 13.78 8.27
CA ARG A 210 -11.46 13.68 8.43
C ARG A 210 -11.91 12.34 9.03
N ILE A 211 -11.00 11.44 9.30
CA ILE A 211 -11.34 10.23 10.06
C ILE A 211 -11.51 10.54 11.55
N GLY A 212 -10.88 11.59 12.07
CA GLY A 212 -10.88 11.96 13.49
C GLY A 212 -9.56 11.61 14.19
N LEU A 213 -9.50 11.92 15.49
CA LEU A 213 -8.36 11.59 16.34
C LEU A 213 -8.24 10.08 16.52
N HIS A 214 -7.03 9.57 16.41
CA HIS A 214 -6.74 8.12 16.52
C HIS A 214 -7.37 7.50 17.76
N ALA A 215 -7.13 8.09 18.92
CA ALA A 215 -7.63 7.57 20.18
C ALA A 215 -9.17 7.53 20.30
N GLU A 216 -9.87 8.42 19.58
CA GLU A 216 -11.33 8.46 19.61
C GLU A 216 -11.94 7.50 18.57
N VAL A 217 -11.30 7.34 17.43
CA VAL A 217 -11.72 6.38 16.41
C VAL A 217 -11.55 4.94 16.91
N GLU A 218 -10.41 4.62 17.52
CA GLU A 218 -10.15 3.29 18.10
C GLU A 218 -11.25 2.83 19.06
N LYS A 219 -11.84 3.74 19.86
CA LYS A 219 -12.92 3.40 20.79
C LYS A 219 -14.23 3.00 20.11
N GLN A 220 -14.41 3.38 18.84
CA GLN A 220 -15.62 3.17 18.06
C GLN A 220 -15.54 1.94 17.17
N LEU A 221 -14.32 1.39 16.97
CA LEU A 221 -14.10 0.23 16.12
C LEU A 221 -14.41 -1.09 16.85
N PRO A 222 -14.83 -2.14 16.13
CA PRO A 222 -14.93 -3.49 16.70
C PRO A 222 -13.59 -3.97 17.26
N PRO A 223 -13.57 -4.88 18.26
CA PRO A 223 -12.34 -5.29 18.96
C PRO A 223 -11.22 -5.88 18.09
N HIS A 224 -11.54 -6.38 16.88
CA HIS A 224 -10.58 -6.95 15.94
C HIS A 224 -10.22 -5.99 14.79
N VAL A 225 -10.73 -4.76 14.84
CA VAL A 225 -10.47 -3.72 13.83
C VAL A 225 -9.75 -2.56 14.50
N HIS A 226 -8.66 -2.10 13.88
CA HIS A 226 -7.80 -1.06 14.41
C HIS A 226 -7.53 0.03 13.37
N LEU A 227 -7.21 1.22 13.81
CA LEU A 227 -6.73 2.29 12.92
C LEU A 227 -5.20 2.21 12.82
N ALA A 228 -4.68 2.01 11.62
CA ALA A 228 -3.24 1.99 11.38
C ALA A 228 -2.60 3.37 11.59
N TYR A 229 -1.31 3.37 11.90
CA TYR A 229 -0.48 4.56 12.07
C TYR A 229 0.94 4.28 11.57
N ASP A 230 1.72 5.34 11.33
CA ASP A 230 3.09 5.22 10.81
C ASP A 230 3.98 4.48 11.82
N GLY A 231 4.69 3.45 11.36
CA GLY A 231 5.53 2.60 12.19
C GLY A 231 4.79 1.47 12.91
N LEU A 232 3.50 1.23 12.61
CA LEU A 232 2.80 0.04 13.14
C LEU A 232 3.40 -1.25 12.58
N GLU A 233 3.85 -2.13 13.45
CA GLU A 233 4.35 -3.46 13.11
C GLU A 233 3.30 -4.53 13.37
N LEU A 234 3.08 -5.40 12.40
CA LEU A 234 2.13 -6.51 12.46
C LEU A 234 2.86 -7.82 12.19
N ILE A 235 2.55 -8.83 12.99
CA ILE A 235 3.11 -10.17 12.81
C ILE A 235 1.97 -11.15 12.49
N THR A 236 2.19 -11.97 11.48
CA THR A 236 1.32 -13.08 11.11
C THR A 236 2.17 -14.30 10.77
N ASP A 237 1.61 -15.50 10.92
CA ASP A 237 2.27 -16.72 10.46
C ASP A 237 2.15 -16.81 8.94
N TYR A 238 3.29 -16.81 8.25
CA TYR A 238 3.28 -16.97 6.79
C TYR A 238 2.95 -18.41 6.42
N LYS A 239 1.83 -18.61 5.72
CA LYS A 239 1.46 -19.90 5.14
C LYS A 239 1.51 -19.79 3.61
N LYS A 240 2.31 -20.66 3.00
CA LYS A 240 2.40 -20.80 1.53
C LYS A 240 1.10 -21.34 0.94
#